data_538bf5217730c17f8332d6ed46166ab5
#
_entry.id   538bf5217730c17f8332d6ed46166ab5
#
_cell.length_a   1.000
_cell.length_b   1.000
_cell.length_c   1.000
_cell.angle_alpha   90.00
_cell.angle_beta   90.00
_cell.angle_gamma   90.00
#
_symmetry.space_group_name_H-M   'P 1'
#
loop_
_entity.id
_entity.type
_entity.pdbx_description
1 polymer ?
#
loop_
_entity_poly.entity_id
_entity_poly.type
_entity_poly.pdbx_seq_one_letter_code
_entity_poly.pdbx_strand_id
1 'polypeptide(L)'
;QALLLQGDAGFSRKGPDETQASHYYSEPQLAVGGRIGSSPVNGTAWLDHEWSDQILHPEAVGWDWIGINLFDGSALTAFRLRRADGSALWAGGSHRPRDGIARSFAPTEVRFAAGRRWSSPATGASYPLQWDIETPAGRHTLRALMDSQELDSRSSTGTVYWEGLSELLDASGRRVGLGYLEMTGYAGRLKL
;
A
#
# COMPACT_ATOMS: atom_id res chain seq x y z
N GLN A 1 19.69 2.09 5.28
CA GLN A 1 19.01 3.40 5.36
C GLN A 1 18.33 3.54 6.72
N ALA A 2 18.04 4.77 7.15
CA ALA A 2 17.28 5.01 8.38
C ALA A 2 15.83 4.49 8.20
N LEU A 3 15.16 4.15 9.33
CA LEU A 3 13.74 3.79 9.32
C LEU A 3 12.90 4.93 8.70
N LEU A 4 11.90 4.57 7.92
CA LEU A 4 10.87 5.50 7.44
C LEU A 4 9.72 5.49 8.45
N LEU A 5 9.72 6.45 9.37
CA LEU A 5 8.64 6.62 10.33
C LEU A 5 7.41 7.18 9.60
N GLN A 6 6.31 6.45 9.64
CA GLN A 6 5.07 6.83 8.97
C GLN A 6 4.24 7.80 9.82
N GLY A 7 3.49 8.69 9.18
CA GLY A 7 2.69 9.69 9.89
C GLY A 7 3.55 10.74 10.61
N ASP A 8 3.18 11.06 11.84
CA ASP A 8 3.94 11.96 12.70
C ASP A 8 4.91 11.15 13.56
N ALA A 9 6.19 11.14 13.17
CA ALA A 9 7.28 10.43 13.87
C ALA A 9 6.94 8.96 14.23
N GLY A 10 6.21 8.26 13.35
CA GLY A 10 5.79 6.89 13.56
C GLY A 10 4.35 6.74 14.09
N PHE A 11 3.69 7.83 14.46
CA PHE A 11 2.27 7.82 14.82
C PHE A 11 1.42 8.05 13.56
N SER A 12 0.91 6.96 12.98
CA SER A 12 0.18 6.95 11.72
C SER A 12 -1.32 6.90 11.95
N ARG A 13 -2.02 7.99 11.71
CA ARG A 13 -3.49 8.05 11.83
C ARG A 13 -4.17 7.22 10.75
N LYS A 14 -5.25 6.54 11.15
CA LYS A 14 -6.09 5.68 10.30
C LYS A 14 -7.55 6.15 10.28
N GLY A 15 -7.82 7.34 10.83
CA GLY A 15 -9.18 7.88 10.88
C GLY A 15 -9.23 9.29 11.44
N PRO A 16 -10.43 9.89 11.47
CA PRO A 16 -10.64 11.25 11.99
C PRO A 16 -10.44 11.33 13.51
N ASP A 17 -10.63 10.24 14.23
CA ASP A 17 -10.38 10.16 15.68
C ASP A 17 -8.88 9.88 15.92
N GLU A 18 -8.28 10.55 16.90
CA GLU A 18 -6.87 10.38 17.25
C GLU A 18 -6.55 9.01 17.82
N THR A 19 -7.54 8.33 18.42
CA THR A 19 -7.38 6.97 18.91
C THR A 19 -7.26 5.94 17.77
N GLN A 20 -7.69 6.31 16.55
CA GLN A 20 -7.58 5.48 15.35
C GLN A 20 -6.23 5.68 14.69
N ALA A 21 -5.21 5.14 15.27
CA ALA A 21 -3.84 5.27 14.82
C ALA A 21 -3.03 4.00 15.12
N SER A 22 -1.91 3.87 14.46
CA SER A 22 -0.91 2.83 14.72
C SER A 22 0.46 3.44 14.96
N HIS A 23 1.32 2.71 15.63
CA HIS A 23 2.75 2.91 15.56
C HIS A 23 3.27 2.16 14.35
N TYR A 24 3.89 2.88 13.41
CA TYR A 24 4.20 2.33 12.09
C TYR A 24 5.52 2.86 11.56
N TYR A 25 6.41 1.96 11.19
CA TYR A 25 7.60 2.27 10.41
C TYR A 25 7.78 1.31 9.26
N SER A 26 8.49 1.78 8.24
CA SER A 26 8.89 0.98 7.09
C SER A 26 10.40 0.97 6.93
N GLU A 27 10.91 -0.11 6.34
CA GLU A 27 12.28 -0.19 5.82
C GLU A 27 12.22 -0.43 4.30
N PRO A 28 12.12 0.63 3.49
CA PRO A 28 12.19 0.50 2.04
C PRO A 28 13.63 0.30 1.56
N GLN A 29 13.77 -0.16 0.30
CA GLN A 29 15.08 -0.33 -0.36
C GLN A 29 16.02 -1.29 0.38
N LEU A 30 15.49 -2.26 1.12
CA LEU A 30 16.29 -3.30 1.77
C LEU A 30 17.03 -4.12 0.73
N ALA A 31 18.36 -4.21 0.84
CA ALA A 31 19.15 -5.09 -0.01
C ALA A 31 18.90 -6.56 0.37
N VAL A 32 18.53 -7.36 -0.60
CA VAL A 32 18.29 -8.79 -0.43
C VAL A 32 19.27 -9.59 -1.26
N GLY A 33 19.92 -10.54 -0.64
CA GLY A 33 20.73 -11.56 -1.31
C GLY A 33 20.31 -12.94 -0.86
N GLY A 34 20.27 -13.91 -1.78
CA GLY A 34 19.85 -15.26 -1.46
C GLY A 34 19.98 -16.23 -2.62
N ARG A 35 19.24 -17.32 -2.53
CA ARG A 35 19.18 -18.37 -3.58
C ARG A 35 17.73 -18.83 -3.76
N ILE A 36 17.35 -19.09 -5.01
CA ILE A 36 16.12 -19.80 -5.36
C ILE A 36 16.57 -21.12 -6.00
N GLY A 37 16.39 -22.23 -5.26
CA GLY A 37 17.03 -23.49 -5.64
C GLY A 37 18.56 -23.35 -5.65
N SER A 38 19.20 -23.61 -6.77
CA SER A 38 20.65 -23.46 -6.96
C SER A 38 21.07 -22.05 -7.46
N SER A 39 20.13 -21.23 -7.92
CA SER A 39 20.42 -19.94 -8.57
C SER A 39 20.58 -18.82 -7.54
N PRO A 40 21.72 -18.09 -7.53
CA PRO A 40 21.86 -16.92 -6.69
C PRO A 40 20.94 -15.80 -7.19
N VAL A 41 20.33 -15.06 -6.26
CA VAL A 41 19.45 -13.94 -6.55
C VAL A 41 19.80 -12.74 -5.69
N ASN A 42 19.64 -11.55 -6.25
CA ASN A 42 19.74 -10.28 -5.56
C ASN A 42 18.52 -9.43 -5.90
N GLY A 43 18.13 -8.57 -4.97
CA GLY A 43 16.99 -7.69 -5.18
C GLY A 43 16.85 -6.65 -4.08
N THR A 44 15.70 -6.01 -4.08
CA THR A 44 15.28 -5.10 -3.02
C THR A 44 13.99 -5.62 -2.39
N ALA A 45 13.82 -5.36 -1.10
CA ALA A 45 12.61 -5.66 -0.36
C ALA A 45 12.05 -4.40 0.31
N TRP A 46 10.83 -4.53 0.76
CA TRP A 46 10.13 -3.61 1.64
C TRP A 46 9.72 -4.37 2.89
N LEU A 47 9.90 -3.75 4.06
CA LEU A 47 9.41 -4.27 5.33
C LEU A 47 8.55 -3.21 5.99
N ASP A 48 7.39 -3.61 6.49
CA ASP A 48 6.55 -2.83 7.37
C ASP A 48 6.46 -3.48 8.74
N HIS A 49 6.48 -2.64 9.77
CA HIS A 49 6.15 -3.05 11.13
C HIS A 49 5.13 -2.05 11.68
N GLU A 50 3.96 -2.57 11.98
CA GLU A 50 2.83 -1.77 12.43
C GLU A 50 2.13 -2.48 13.59
N TRP A 51 1.78 -1.72 14.63
CA TRP A 51 1.00 -2.24 15.76
C TRP A 51 0.05 -1.18 16.30
N SER A 52 -1.10 -1.63 16.79
CA SER A 52 -2.16 -0.79 17.35
C SER A 52 -3.15 -1.62 18.15
N ASP A 53 -3.79 -1.02 19.10
CA ASP A 53 -4.94 -1.60 19.80
C ASP A 53 -6.25 -1.39 19.01
N GLN A 54 -6.33 -0.38 18.15
CA GLN A 54 -7.51 -0.08 17.32
C GLN A 54 -7.13 0.60 16.01
N ILE A 55 -7.12 -0.17 14.93
CA ILE A 55 -6.72 0.33 13.61
C ILE A 55 -7.91 0.86 12.79
N LEU A 56 -9.10 0.23 12.88
CA LEU A 56 -10.19 0.50 11.96
C LEU A 56 -11.31 1.35 12.57
N HIS A 57 -11.68 2.41 11.85
CA HIS A 57 -12.92 3.12 12.10
C HIS A 57 -14.14 2.21 11.81
N PRO A 58 -15.24 2.30 12.58
CA PRO A 58 -16.45 1.48 12.36
C PRO A 58 -17.04 1.57 10.94
N GLU A 59 -16.87 2.68 10.23
CA GLU A 59 -17.34 2.83 8.84
C GLU A 59 -16.37 2.26 7.81
N ALA A 60 -15.13 1.95 8.19
CA ALA A 60 -14.18 1.36 7.25
C ALA A 60 -14.56 -0.09 6.94
N VAL A 61 -14.51 -0.46 5.67
CA VAL A 61 -14.75 -1.83 5.23
C VAL A 61 -13.47 -2.53 4.80
N GLY A 62 -12.39 -1.78 4.60
CA GLY A 62 -11.08 -2.25 4.16
C GLY A 62 -10.21 -1.08 3.72
N TRP A 63 -9.04 -1.41 3.18
CA TRP A 63 -8.07 -0.42 2.68
C TRP A 63 -7.53 -0.79 1.30
N ASP A 64 -6.92 0.22 0.67
CA ASP A 64 -6.00 0.09 -0.45
C ASP A 64 -4.68 0.73 -0.03
N TRP A 65 -3.60 0.00 -0.13
CA TRP A 65 -2.26 0.41 0.31
C TRP A 65 -1.21 0.11 -0.75
N ILE A 66 -0.22 0.98 -0.87
CA ILE A 66 0.96 0.76 -1.70
C ILE A 66 2.26 1.07 -0.94
N GLY A 67 3.30 0.27 -1.19
CA GLY A 67 4.68 0.55 -0.80
C GLY A 67 5.59 0.32 -1.99
N ILE A 68 6.25 1.38 -2.46
CA ILE A 68 7.00 1.40 -3.72
C ILE A 68 8.46 1.78 -3.48
N ASN A 69 9.37 0.92 -3.91
CA ASN A 69 10.78 1.22 -4.09
C ASN A 69 10.95 1.90 -5.45
N LEU A 70 11.25 3.20 -5.46
CA LEU A 70 11.52 3.95 -6.68
C LEU A 70 12.95 3.68 -7.15
N PHE A 71 13.17 3.71 -8.46
CA PHE A 71 14.46 3.37 -9.07
C PHE A 71 15.54 4.41 -8.82
N ASP A 72 15.18 5.62 -8.44
CA ASP A 72 16.11 6.66 -8.00
C ASP A 72 16.59 6.47 -6.54
N GLY A 73 16.12 5.43 -5.85
CA GLY A 73 16.42 5.11 -4.46
C GLY A 73 15.50 5.78 -3.45
N SER A 74 14.52 6.54 -3.90
CA SER A 74 13.46 7.06 -3.04
C SER A 74 12.39 6.01 -2.72
N ALA A 75 11.49 6.32 -1.81
CA ALA A 75 10.40 5.45 -1.38
C ALA A 75 9.08 6.21 -1.33
N LEU A 76 8.00 5.58 -1.77
CA LEU A 76 6.66 6.13 -1.75
C LEU A 76 5.70 5.16 -1.07
N THR A 77 4.97 5.63 -0.08
CA THR A 77 3.82 4.93 0.52
C THR A 77 2.58 5.79 0.32
N ALA A 78 1.48 5.17 0.00
CA ALA A 78 0.16 5.80 0.04
C ALA A 78 -0.91 4.78 0.41
N PHE A 79 -1.92 5.22 1.13
CA PHE A 79 -3.04 4.37 1.49
C PHE A 79 -4.34 5.17 1.58
N ARG A 80 -5.45 4.45 1.51
CA ARG A 80 -6.76 4.94 1.92
C ARG A 80 -7.56 3.87 2.63
N LEU A 81 -8.32 4.24 3.62
CA LEU A 81 -9.38 3.44 4.20
C LEU A 81 -10.68 3.77 3.48
N ARG A 82 -11.46 2.73 3.15
CA ARG A 82 -12.68 2.86 2.34
C ARG A 82 -13.94 2.65 3.15
N ARG A 83 -14.97 3.44 2.84
CA ARG A 83 -16.35 3.15 3.19
C ARG A 83 -16.97 2.13 2.25
N ALA A 84 -18.16 1.63 2.60
CA ALA A 84 -18.89 0.64 1.81
C ALA A 84 -19.27 1.14 0.41
N ASP A 85 -19.46 2.45 0.23
CA ASP A 85 -19.74 3.09 -1.06
C ASP A 85 -18.47 3.30 -1.92
N GLY A 86 -17.30 2.89 -1.42
CA GLY A 86 -16.01 3.04 -2.09
C GLY A 86 -15.34 4.40 -1.89
N SER A 87 -15.99 5.34 -1.20
CA SER A 87 -15.38 6.63 -0.86
C SER A 87 -14.25 6.47 0.15
N ALA A 88 -13.28 7.38 0.13
CA ALA A 88 -12.23 7.41 1.13
C ALA A 88 -12.79 7.93 2.46
N LEU A 89 -12.60 7.16 3.52
CA LEU A 89 -12.84 7.60 4.90
C LEU A 89 -11.63 8.40 5.41
N TRP A 90 -10.45 7.88 5.15
CA TRP A 90 -9.18 8.45 5.53
C TRP A 90 -8.14 8.09 4.47
N ALA A 91 -7.11 8.91 4.34
CA ALA A 91 -5.99 8.62 3.46
C ALA A 91 -4.69 9.15 4.08
N GLY A 92 -3.57 8.68 3.60
CA GLY A 92 -2.27 9.12 4.05
C GLY A 92 -1.15 8.48 3.24
N GLY A 93 0.06 8.74 3.65
CA GLY A 93 1.25 8.18 3.03
C GLY A 93 2.47 9.04 3.31
N SER A 94 3.56 8.71 2.64
CA SER A 94 4.81 9.43 2.76
C SER A 94 5.68 9.27 1.52
N HIS A 95 6.55 10.22 1.31
CA HIS A 95 7.64 10.11 0.34
C HIS A 95 8.95 10.42 1.05
N ARG A 96 9.94 9.56 0.87
CA ARG A 96 11.30 9.76 1.33
C ARG A 96 12.24 9.81 0.12
N PRO A 97 12.86 10.96 -0.20
CA PRO A 97 13.95 11.03 -1.16
C PRO A 97 15.10 10.10 -0.75
N ARG A 98 15.92 9.67 -1.69
CA ARG A 98 17.07 8.79 -1.46
C ARG A 98 17.95 9.25 -0.29
N ASP A 99 18.31 10.52 -0.28
CA ASP A 99 19.23 11.14 0.68
C ASP A 99 18.55 12.27 1.48
N GLY A 100 17.19 12.25 1.55
CA GLY A 100 16.41 13.33 2.15
C GLY A 100 15.56 12.92 3.33
N ILE A 101 14.91 13.93 3.91
CA ILE A 101 13.96 13.75 4.99
C ILE A 101 12.61 13.31 4.42
N ALA A 102 11.98 12.34 5.07
CA ALA A 102 10.65 11.90 4.69
C ALA A 102 9.61 13.01 4.92
N ARG A 103 8.68 13.14 3.97
CA ARG A 103 7.49 13.98 4.08
C ARG A 103 6.26 13.09 4.20
N SER A 104 5.49 13.23 5.27
CA SER A 104 4.16 12.64 5.42
C SER A 104 3.11 13.46 4.68
N PHE A 105 2.06 12.79 4.20
CA PHE A 105 0.98 13.39 3.46
C PHE A 105 -0.28 13.54 4.31
N ALA A 106 -0.93 14.70 4.22
CA ALA A 106 -2.24 14.90 4.83
C ALA A 106 -3.33 14.10 4.09
N PRO A 107 -4.44 13.74 4.75
CA PRO A 107 -5.52 12.97 4.14
C PRO A 107 -6.11 13.56 2.86
N THR A 108 -6.10 14.88 2.74
CA THR A 108 -6.61 15.62 1.57
C THR A 108 -5.62 15.67 0.40
N GLU A 109 -4.36 15.31 0.64
CA GLU A 109 -3.29 15.33 -0.36
C GLU A 109 -3.15 14.01 -1.14
N VAL A 110 -3.87 12.94 -0.71
CA VAL A 110 -3.77 11.61 -1.31
C VAL A 110 -5.08 11.22 -1.96
N ARG A 111 -5.04 10.86 -3.25
CA ARG A 111 -6.20 10.43 -4.02
C ARG A 111 -5.90 9.16 -4.78
N PHE A 112 -6.87 8.25 -4.80
CA PHE A 112 -6.87 7.02 -5.55
C PHE A 112 -8.07 6.99 -6.47
N ALA A 113 -7.85 6.91 -7.77
CA ALA A 113 -8.89 6.71 -8.78
C ALA A 113 -8.71 5.32 -9.41
N ALA A 114 -9.75 4.48 -9.30
CA ALA A 114 -9.71 3.11 -9.78
C ALA A 114 -9.81 3.08 -11.32
N GLY A 115 -8.91 2.31 -11.94
CA GLY A 115 -8.91 2.00 -13.36
C GLY A 115 -9.37 0.57 -13.66
N ARG A 116 -8.54 -0.19 -14.41
CA ARG A 116 -8.81 -1.58 -14.79
C ARG A 116 -9.11 -2.46 -13.58
N ARG A 117 -10.11 -3.33 -13.72
CA ARG A 117 -10.52 -4.27 -12.68
C ARG A 117 -10.36 -5.72 -13.14
N TRP A 118 -10.20 -6.59 -12.15
CA TRP A 118 -10.22 -8.04 -12.31
C TRP A 118 -11.17 -8.66 -11.29
N SER A 119 -11.94 -9.65 -11.73
CA SER A 119 -12.86 -10.39 -10.84
C SER A 119 -12.26 -11.74 -10.49
N SER A 120 -12.17 -12.01 -9.19
CA SER A 120 -11.67 -13.29 -8.71
C SER A 120 -12.65 -14.41 -9.05
N PRO A 121 -12.20 -15.49 -9.67
CA PRO A 121 -13.04 -16.66 -9.88
C PRO A 121 -13.32 -17.43 -8.57
N ALA A 122 -12.53 -17.22 -7.53
CA ALA A 122 -12.67 -17.91 -6.26
C ALA A 122 -13.70 -17.27 -5.34
N THR A 123 -13.71 -15.94 -5.25
CA THR A 123 -14.57 -15.19 -4.31
C THR A 123 -15.67 -14.39 -5.02
N GLY A 124 -15.54 -14.14 -6.34
CA GLY A 124 -16.37 -13.20 -7.07
C GLY A 124 -16.06 -11.73 -6.78
N ALA A 125 -15.09 -11.43 -5.91
CA ALA A 125 -14.68 -10.07 -5.60
C ALA A 125 -14.06 -9.39 -6.83
N SER A 126 -14.30 -8.08 -6.97
CA SER A 126 -13.78 -7.29 -8.08
C SER A 126 -12.75 -6.30 -7.57
N TYR A 127 -11.49 -6.50 -7.91
CA TYR A 127 -10.34 -5.70 -7.47
C TYR A 127 -9.88 -4.71 -8.54
N PRO A 128 -9.67 -3.44 -8.24
CA PRO A 128 -9.00 -2.50 -9.13
C PRO A 128 -7.51 -2.84 -9.20
N LEU A 129 -7.03 -3.30 -10.33
CA LEU A 129 -5.62 -3.66 -10.55
C LEU A 129 -4.82 -2.57 -11.26
N GLN A 130 -5.45 -1.43 -11.51
CA GLN A 130 -4.83 -0.20 -11.94
C GLN A 130 -5.40 0.95 -11.14
N TRP A 131 -4.53 1.86 -10.75
CA TRP A 131 -4.88 3.05 -9.98
C TRP A 131 -4.18 4.27 -10.53
N ASP A 132 -4.90 5.37 -10.71
CA ASP A 132 -4.27 6.67 -10.81
C ASP A 132 -4.18 7.26 -9.41
N ILE A 133 -2.95 7.56 -8.98
CA ILE A 133 -2.62 8.00 -7.63
C ILE A 133 -2.04 9.40 -7.69
N GLU A 134 -2.66 10.32 -6.96
CA GLU A 134 -2.16 11.68 -6.79
C GLU A 134 -1.67 11.86 -5.36
N THR A 135 -0.45 12.36 -5.21
CA THR A 135 0.19 12.69 -3.94
C THR A 135 1.05 13.94 -4.12
N PRO A 136 1.56 14.54 -3.03
CA PRO A 136 2.56 15.61 -3.15
C PRO A 136 3.86 15.20 -3.86
N ALA A 137 4.15 13.90 -3.96
CA ALA A 137 5.28 13.38 -4.73
C ALA A 137 5.02 13.35 -6.24
N GLY A 138 3.78 13.57 -6.68
CA GLY A 138 3.39 13.62 -8.09
C GLY A 138 2.15 12.78 -8.41
N ARG A 139 1.85 12.72 -9.70
CA ARG A 139 0.79 11.87 -10.27
C ARG A 139 1.42 10.64 -10.90
N HIS A 140 0.90 9.49 -10.55
CA HIS A 140 1.41 8.21 -11.01
C HIS A 140 0.27 7.29 -11.38
N THR A 141 0.54 6.35 -12.28
CA THR A 141 -0.33 5.20 -12.51
C THR A 141 0.34 3.97 -11.91
N LEU A 142 -0.34 3.33 -10.95
CA LEU A 142 0.04 2.02 -10.43
C LEU A 142 -0.64 0.95 -11.25
N ARG A 143 0.07 -0.13 -11.57
CA ARG A 143 -0.46 -1.27 -12.30
C ARG A 143 0.07 -2.59 -11.76
N ALA A 144 -0.83 -3.51 -11.38
CA ALA A 144 -0.46 -4.87 -11.01
C ALA A 144 0.18 -5.60 -12.19
N LEU A 145 1.25 -6.37 -11.92
CA LEU A 145 1.95 -7.16 -12.94
C LEU A 145 1.25 -8.49 -13.23
N MET A 146 0.49 -9.03 -12.26
CA MET A 146 -0.32 -10.23 -12.42
C MET A 146 -1.68 -10.02 -11.78
N ASP A 147 -2.73 -10.57 -12.38
CA ASP A 147 -4.10 -10.35 -11.94
C ASP A 147 -4.47 -11.25 -10.75
N SER A 148 -4.18 -12.53 -10.82
CA SER A 148 -4.59 -13.53 -9.82
C SER A 148 -3.61 -13.57 -8.64
N GLN A 149 -3.69 -12.57 -7.78
CA GLN A 149 -2.89 -12.44 -6.55
C GLN A 149 -3.78 -12.38 -5.30
N GLU A 150 -5.01 -12.89 -5.39
CA GLU A 150 -5.88 -13.02 -4.23
C GLU A 150 -5.34 -14.08 -3.28
N LEU A 151 -5.29 -13.75 -1.99
CA LEU A 151 -4.84 -14.59 -0.91
C LEU A 151 -5.97 -14.79 0.11
N ASP A 152 -6.46 -16.02 0.21
CA ASP A 152 -7.44 -16.39 1.22
C ASP A 152 -6.74 -16.69 2.55
N SER A 153 -6.75 -15.72 3.44
CA SER A 153 -6.18 -15.80 4.78
C SER A 153 -7.25 -15.92 5.87
N ARG A 154 -8.47 -16.34 5.53
CA ARG A 154 -9.58 -16.45 6.49
C ARG A 154 -9.30 -17.41 7.64
N SER A 155 -8.46 -18.42 7.43
CA SER A 155 -8.05 -19.37 8.48
C SER A 155 -7.02 -18.80 9.47
N SER A 156 -6.34 -17.70 9.13
CA SER A 156 -5.30 -17.08 9.98
C SER A 156 -5.69 -15.69 10.44
N THR A 157 -5.90 -14.76 9.50
CA THR A 157 -6.20 -13.35 9.80
C THR A 157 -7.70 -13.01 9.69
N GLY A 158 -8.53 -13.98 9.32
CA GLY A 158 -9.98 -13.77 9.20
C GLY A 158 -10.44 -13.08 7.92
N THR A 159 -9.53 -12.77 6.98
CA THR A 159 -9.88 -11.99 5.80
C THR A 159 -9.30 -12.55 4.50
N VAL A 160 -9.74 -11.97 3.38
CA VAL A 160 -9.19 -12.20 2.05
C VAL A 160 -8.48 -10.93 1.62
N TYR A 161 -7.23 -11.08 1.20
CA TYR A 161 -6.39 -10.02 0.64
C TYR A 161 -6.31 -10.18 -0.88
N TRP A 162 -6.08 -9.10 -1.57
CA TRP A 162 -5.39 -9.10 -2.83
C TRP A 162 -4.05 -8.40 -2.62
N GLU A 163 -2.96 -9.12 -2.80
CA GLU A 163 -1.60 -8.60 -2.56
C GLU A 163 -0.72 -8.95 -3.75
N GLY A 164 -0.18 -7.95 -4.42
CA GLY A 164 0.55 -8.25 -5.63
C GLY A 164 1.64 -7.25 -6.00
N LEU A 165 2.70 -7.81 -6.62
CA LEU A 165 3.75 -7.02 -7.22
C LEU A 165 3.17 -6.10 -8.29
N SER A 166 3.50 -4.82 -8.17
CA SER A 166 2.98 -3.75 -9.01
C SER A 166 4.10 -2.82 -9.49
N GLU A 167 3.90 -2.23 -10.64
CA GLU A 167 4.77 -1.19 -11.19
C GLU A 167 4.14 0.18 -11.02
N LEU A 168 4.97 1.17 -10.76
CA LEU A 168 4.59 2.58 -10.74
C LEU A 168 5.09 3.27 -12.00
N LEU A 169 4.19 3.94 -12.70
CA LEU A 169 4.46 4.69 -13.91
C LEU A 169 4.33 6.19 -13.65
N ASP A 170 5.22 6.99 -14.20
CA ASP A 170 5.10 8.44 -14.20
C ASP A 170 4.07 8.94 -15.24
N ALA A 171 3.83 10.25 -15.30
CA ALA A 171 2.88 10.87 -16.21
C ALA A 171 3.22 10.64 -17.70
N SER A 172 4.46 10.25 -18.03
CA SER A 172 4.87 9.89 -19.38
C SER A 172 4.65 8.41 -19.71
N GLY A 173 4.20 7.62 -18.73
CA GLY A 173 4.03 6.17 -18.84
C GLY A 173 5.32 5.38 -18.64
N ARG A 174 6.41 6.03 -18.22
CA ARG A 174 7.68 5.36 -17.94
C ARG A 174 7.60 4.71 -16.55
N ARG A 175 8.06 3.45 -16.45
CA ARG A 175 8.20 2.78 -15.16
C ARG A 175 9.27 3.46 -14.30
N VAL A 176 8.88 3.92 -13.12
CA VAL A 176 9.75 4.62 -12.17
C VAL A 176 9.99 3.87 -10.87
N GLY A 177 9.24 2.79 -10.62
CA GLY A 177 9.40 1.97 -9.41
C GLY A 177 8.67 0.64 -9.49
N LEU A 178 8.98 -0.21 -8.54
CA LEU A 178 8.30 -1.48 -8.27
C LEU A 178 7.96 -1.57 -6.79
N GLY A 179 6.88 -2.25 -6.46
CA GLY A 179 6.46 -2.46 -5.09
C GLY A 179 5.22 -3.30 -4.98
N TYR A 180 4.49 -3.12 -3.91
CA TYR A 180 3.33 -3.90 -3.59
C TYR A 180 2.06 -3.05 -3.61
N LEU A 181 0.99 -3.62 -4.13
CA LEU A 181 -0.38 -3.19 -3.93
C LEU A 181 -1.05 -4.20 -3.00
N GLU A 182 -1.65 -3.72 -1.94
CA GLU A 182 -2.44 -4.50 -1.00
C GLU A 182 -3.85 -3.95 -0.92
N MET A 183 -4.83 -4.82 -0.99
CA MET A 183 -6.24 -4.46 -0.91
C MET A 183 -7.01 -5.42 -0.03
N THR A 184 -7.83 -4.88 0.88
CA THR A 184 -8.73 -5.65 1.75
C THR A 184 -10.16 -5.19 1.62
N GLY A 185 -11.10 -6.00 2.13
CA GLY A 185 -12.51 -5.60 2.21
C GLY A 185 -13.28 -5.67 0.90
N TYR A 186 -12.76 -6.31 -0.16
CA TYR A 186 -13.44 -6.51 -1.44
C TYR A 186 -14.23 -7.82 -1.48
N ALA A 187 -13.71 -8.89 -0.90
CA ALA A 187 -14.39 -10.18 -0.78
C ALA A 187 -15.33 -10.28 0.43
N GLY A 188 -15.39 -9.25 1.24
CA GLY A 188 -16.18 -9.12 2.45
C GLY A 188 -15.58 -8.06 3.36
N ARG A 189 -16.40 -7.49 4.26
CA ARG A 189 -15.92 -6.47 5.19
C ARG A 189 -14.79 -7.03 6.06
N LEU A 190 -13.72 -6.29 6.15
CA LEU A 190 -12.62 -6.58 7.06
C LEU A 190 -13.12 -6.51 8.52
N LYS A 191 -12.74 -7.52 9.30
CA LYS A 191 -12.98 -7.59 10.75
C LYS A 191 -11.61 -7.80 11.40
N LEU A 192 -11.19 -6.84 12.19
CA LEU A 192 -10.00 -6.90 13.04
C LEU A 192 -10.42 -6.91 14.49
#